data_bfc125df81fdd6ee2e7ab792ea10822d
#
_entry.id   bfc125df81fdd6ee2e7ab792ea10822d
#
_cell.length_a   1.000
_cell.length_b   1.000
_cell.length_c   1.000
_cell.angle_alpha   90.00
_cell.angle_beta   90.00
_cell.angle_gamma   90.00
#
_symmetry.space_group_name_H-M   'P 1'
#
loop_
_entity.id
_entity.type
_entity.pdbx_description
1 polymer ?
#
loop_
_entity_poly.entity_id
_entity_poly.type
_entity_poly.pdbx_seq_one_letter_code
_entity_poly.pdbx_strand_id
1 'polypeptide(L)'
;AELRENYAALARFCDAQLGSLLAAFDDLDLWRDTAIVLTTDHGFLLGEHDWWAKNRMPFYNEVAHIPLMIYHPALHQDGGSHISALTQTIDLMPTFLELHGLPVSRNVTGQSLLPLLTGQAKSIRSIALYGIFGGAINATDGRYTYFRYPAAMNHQDLFEYTLMPMHNRSLFEIRELASAELYRGFSFTKGAPVLQIPALKDAKRSPRQGSFVQTQTCLYDLQSDPEQNRPFRNNK
;
A
#
# COMPACT_ATOMS: atom_id res chain seq x y z
N ALA A 1 -26.60 4.25 2.11
CA ALA A 1 -26.70 4.94 3.40
C ALA A 1 -26.07 4.10 4.51
N GLU A 2 -26.59 2.93 4.81
CA GLU A 2 -26.17 2.07 5.95
C GLU A 2 -24.65 1.76 5.99
N LEU A 3 -24.02 1.43 4.86
CA LEU A 3 -22.58 1.14 4.85
C LEU A 3 -21.73 2.36 5.22
N ARG A 4 -22.09 3.55 4.76
CA ARG A 4 -21.42 4.80 5.12
C ARG A 4 -21.58 5.13 6.60
N GLU A 5 -22.77 4.92 7.14
CA GLU A 5 -23.06 5.12 8.57
C GLU A 5 -22.25 4.14 9.44
N ASN A 6 -22.21 2.87 9.05
CA ASN A 6 -21.41 1.86 9.75
C ASN A 6 -19.90 2.17 9.68
N TYR A 7 -19.40 2.64 8.52
CA TYR A 7 -18.01 3.05 8.40
C TYR A 7 -17.69 4.26 9.29
N ALA A 8 -18.57 5.26 9.32
CA ALA A 8 -18.40 6.42 10.21
C ALA A 8 -18.42 6.02 11.69
N ALA A 9 -19.29 5.08 12.07
CA ALA A 9 -19.35 4.55 13.44
C ALA A 9 -18.05 3.82 13.82
N LEU A 10 -17.47 3.01 12.89
CA LEU A 10 -16.19 2.35 13.10
C LEU A 10 -15.03 3.35 13.18
N ALA A 11 -15.02 4.38 12.35
CA ALA A 11 -14.01 5.45 12.40
C ALA A 11 -14.06 6.17 13.76
N ARG A 12 -15.25 6.50 14.24
CA ARG A 12 -15.44 7.09 15.58
C ARG A 12 -14.98 6.16 16.70
N PHE A 13 -15.24 4.87 16.57
CA PHE A 13 -14.76 3.88 17.54
C PHE A 13 -13.23 3.84 17.56
N CYS A 14 -12.57 3.79 16.39
CA CYS A 14 -11.10 3.83 16.29
C CYS A 14 -10.54 5.12 16.89
N ASP A 15 -11.16 6.27 16.62
CA ASP A 15 -10.78 7.56 17.20
C ASP A 15 -10.84 7.55 18.72
N ALA A 16 -11.89 6.99 19.30
CA ALA A 16 -12.01 6.85 20.74
C ALA A 16 -10.92 5.93 21.34
N GLN A 17 -10.56 4.83 20.64
CA GLN A 17 -9.45 3.97 21.08
C GLN A 17 -8.10 4.69 21.01
N LEU A 18 -7.87 5.46 19.95
CA LEU A 18 -6.69 6.32 19.84
C LEU A 18 -6.65 7.34 20.98
N GLY A 19 -7.76 7.99 21.29
CA GLY A 19 -7.89 8.90 22.41
C GLY A 19 -7.47 8.26 23.74
N SER A 20 -7.92 7.02 23.98
CA SER A 20 -7.53 6.25 25.18
C SER A 20 -6.02 5.94 25.21
N LEU A 21 -5.42 5.64 24.05
CA LEU A 21 -3.97 5.45 23.95
C LEU A 21 -3.22 6.74 24.26
N LEU A 22 -3.65 7.86 23.71
CA LEU A 22 -3.03 9.18 23.94
C LEU A 22 -3.16 9.60 25.42
N ALA A 23 -4.29 9.34 26.07
CA ALA A 23 -4.43 9.56 27.50
C ALA A 23 -3.44 8.73 28.33
N ALA A 24 -3.18 7.49 27.94
CA ALA A 24 -2.15 6.67 28.60
C ALA A 24 -0.74 7.24 28.38
N PHE A 25 -0.47 7.87 27.25
CA PHE A 25 0.79 8.58 27.00
C PHE A 25 0.95 9.78 27.95
N ASP A 26 -0.14 10.51 28.21
CA ASP A 26 -0.15 11.62 29.17
C ASP A 26 0.05 11.13 30.60
N ASP A 27 -0.74 10.12 31.01
CA ASP A 27 -0.72 9.57 32.38
C ASP A 27 0.60 8.91 32.77
N LEU A 28 1.29 8.31 31.80
CA LEU A 28 2.53 7.54 32.03
C LEU A 28 3.80 8.29 31.58
N ASP A 29 3.66 9.56 31.17
CA ASP A 29 4.80 10.39 30.68
C ASP A 29 5.58 9.75 29.52
N LEU A 30 4.86 9.03 28.62
CA LEU A 30 5.49 8.29 27.51
C LEU A 30 5.99 9.20 26.38
N TRP A 31 5.50 10.43 26.30
CA TRP A 31 5.96 11.39 25.28
C TRP A 31 7.47 11.65 25.35
N ARG A 32 8.09 11.41 26.48
CA ARG A 32 9.51 11.64 26.71
C ARG A 32 10.41 10.66 25.95
N ASP A 33 9.99 9.40 25.77
CA ASP A 33 10.86 8.33 25.29
C ASP A 33 10.20 7.37 24.29
N THR A 34 8.94 7.58 23.98
CA THR A 34 8.18 6.69 23.11
C THR A 34 7.69 7.41 21.85
N ALA A 35 7.95 6.84 20.68
CA ALA A 35 7.46 7.35 19.41
C ALA A 35 6.09 6.76 19.07
N ILE A 36 5.25 7.54 18.39
CA ILE A 36 3.98 7.06 17.82
C ILE A 36 4.01 7.22 16.30
N VAL A 37 3.62 6.16 15.61
CA VAL A 37 3.34 6.19 14.17
C VAL A 37 1.89 5.76 13.95
N LEU A 38 1.08 6.67 13.45
CA LEU A 38 -0.31 6.41 13.08
C LEU A 38 -0.41 6.32 11.57
N THR A 39 -0.87 5.16 11.08
CA THR A 39 -1.11 4.90 9.66
C THR A 39 -2.15 3.78 9.49
N THR A 40 -2.45 3.43 8.25
CA THR A 40 -3.28 2.27 7.90
C THR A 40 -2.65 1.51 6.74
N ASP A 41 -3.14 0.31 6.45
CA ASP A 41 -2.66 -0.53 5.33
C ASP A 41 -3.20 -0.04 3.97
N HIS A 42 -4.43 0.43 3.92
CA HIS A 42 -5.11 0.99 2.73
C HIS A 42 -6.36 1.73 3.17
N GLY A 43 -6.90 2.55 2.28
CA GLY A 43 -8.19 3.18 2.42
C GLY A 43 -9.35 2.31 1.95
N PHE A 44 -10.51 2.94 1.72
CA PHE A 44 -11.75 2.26 1.44
C PHE A 44 -12.69 3.17 0.64
N LEU A 45 -13.27 2.65 -0.46
CA LEU A 45 -14.26 3.36 -1.26
C LEU A 45 -15.67 3.15 -0.67
N LEU A 46 -16.40 4.24 -0.55
CA LEU A 46 -17.76 4.29 0.02
C LEU A 46 -18.81 4.70 -1.02
N GLY A 47 -18.57 4.34 -2.27
CA GLY A 47 -19.41 4.65 -3.42
C GLY A 47 -18.79 5.67 -4.38
N GLU A 48 -17.58 6.18 -4.08
CA GLU A 48 -16.81 6.98 -5.01
C GLU A 48 -16.48 6.14 -6.25
N HIS A 49 -16.49 6.76 -7.44
CA HIS A 49 -16.23 6.10 -8.73
C HIS A 49 -17.16 4.89 -9.02
N ASP A 50 -18.34 4.84 -8.40
CA ASP A 50 -19.27 3.69 -8.45
C ASP A 50 -18.68 2.38 -7.89
N TRP A 51 -17.65 2.48 -7.02
CA TRP A 51 -17.03 1.36 -6.35
C TRP A 51 -17.27 1.35 -4.84
N TRP A 52 -17.26 0.14 -4.27
CA TRP A 52 -17.41 -0.09 -2.83
C TRP A 52 -16.33 -1.03 -2.34
N ALA A 53 -15.77 -0.75 -1.15
CA ALA A 53 -14.78 -1.55 -0.48
C ALA A 53 -13.32 -1.34 -1.00
N LYS A 54 -12.56 -2.42 -1.17
CA LYS A 54 -11.12 -2.42 -1.45
C LYS A 54 -10.70 -3.65 -2.26
N ASN A 55 -9.48 -3.65 -2.79
CA ASN A 55 -8.77 -4.80 -3.42
C ASN A 55 -9.19 -5.19 -4.84
N ARG A 56 -10.20 -4.58 -5.42
CA ARG A 56 -10.71 -4.98 -6.75
C ARG A 56 -10.92 -3.85 -7.72
N MET A 57 -11.04 -2.66 -7.20
CA MET A 57 -11.21 -1.42 -7.93
C MET A 57 -9.86 -0.85 -8.35
N PRO A 58 -9.84 0.08 -9.27
CA PRO A 58 -8.68 0.92 -9.50
C PRO A 58 -8.22 1.57 -8.18
N PHE A 59 -6.92 1.71 -7.99
CA PHE A 59 -6.36 2.26 -6.74
C PHE A 59 -6.37 3.78 -6.78
N TYR A 60 -7.57 4.35 -6.64
CA TYR A 60 -7.78 5.78 -6.46
C TYR A 60 -7.17 6.28 -5.15
N ASN A 61 -7.05 7.60 -5.01
CA ASN A 61 -6.47 8.20 -3.81
C ASN A 61 -7.19 7.80 -2.52
N GLU A 62 -8.49 7.56 -2.54
CA GLU A 62 -9.27 7.09 -1.39
C GLU A 62 -8.78 5.74 -0.86
N VAL A 63 -8.12 4.95 -1.71
CA VAL A 63 -7.53 3.66 -1.32
C VAL A 63 -6.03 3.76 -1.07
N ALA A 64 -5.31 4.56 -1.86
CA ALA A 64 -3.85 4.55 -1.90
C ALA A 64 -3.18 5.68 -1.12
N HIS A 65 -3.84 6.86 -1.00
CA HIS A 65 -3.31 8.00 -0.28
C HIS A 65 -3.71 7.93 1.20
N ILE A 66 -3.05 7.05 1.92
CA ILE A 66 -3.31 6.75 3.33
C ILE A 66 -2.65 7.78 4.25
N PRO A 67 -3.22 8.01 5.46
CA PRO A 67 -2.61 8.89 6.45
C PRO A 67 -1.29 8.31 6.97
N LEU A 68 -0.34 9.20 7.25
CA LEU A 68 0.88 8.89 7.97
C LEU A 68 1.19 10.06 8.91
N MET A 69 1.08 9.81 10.21
CA MET A 69 1.44 10.78 11.25
C MET A 69 2.52 10.17 12.12
N ILE A 70 3.57 10.94 12.40
CA ILE A 70 4.71 10.47 13.16
C ILE A 70 5.00 11.48 14.27
N TYR A 71 5.05 10.98 15.50
CA TYR A 71 5.63 11.67 16.63
C TYR A 71 6.90 10.92 17.09
N HIS A 72 7.95 11.65 17.38
CA HIS A 72 9.17 11.11 17.98
C HIS A 72 9.76 12.10 18.96
N PRO A 73 10.13 11.70 20.19
CA PRO A 73 10.62 12.61 21.24
C PRO A 73 11.75 13.53 20.80
N ALA A 74 12.71 13.01 20.04
CA ALA A 74 13.86 13.79 19.54
C ALA A 74 13.54 14.68 18.34
N LEU A 75 12.34 14.60 17.74
CA LEU A 75 11.96 15.29 16.50
C LEU A 75 10.72 16.16 16.66
N HIS A 76 10.25 16.36 17.91
CA HIS A 76 8.98 17.03 18.22
C HIS A 76 9.02 18.57 18.14
N GLN A 77 10.19 19.17 17.90
CA GLN A 77 10.35 20.63 17.89
C GLN A 77 9.45 21.33 16.85
N ASP A 78 9.12 20.63 15.78
CA ASP A 78 8.27 21.11 14.69
C ASP A 78 6.89 20.45 14.70
N GLY A 79 6.34 20.15 15.89
CA GLY A 79 5.03 19.52 16.04
C GLY A 79 3.93 20.24 15.24
N GLY A 80 3.07 19.47 14.56
CA GLY A 80 2.01 19.98 13.69
C GLY A 80 2.46 20.38 12.29
N SER A 81 3.71 20.11 11.91
CA SER A 81 4.20 20.35 10.55
C SER A 81 3.61 19.37 9.53
N HIS A 82 3.45 19.82 8.28
CA HIS A 82 3.02 19.01 7.16
C HIS A 82 4.17 18.82 6.17
N ILE A 83 4.44 17.56 5.84
CA ILE A 83 5.47 17.17 4.86
C ILE A 83 4.77 16.65 3.61
N SER A 84 4.94 17.34 2.49
CA SER A 84 4.30 17.00 1.20
C SER A 84 5.12 16.01 0.35
N ALA A 85 6.25 15.51 0.86
CA ALA A 85 7.09 14.56 0.15
C ALA A 85 6.38 13.23 -0.06
N LEU A 86 6.63 12.60 -1.22
CA LEU A 86 6.12 11.26 -1.50
C LEU A 86 6.78 10.24 -0.57
N THR A 87 5.94 9.47 0.12
CA THR A 87 6.33 8.36 1.00
C THR A 87 5.56 7.10 0.64
N GLN A 88 6.04 5.95 1.07
CA GLN A 88 5.37 4.67 0.89
C GLN A 88 5.47 3.84 2.17
N THR A 89 4.58 2.90 2.37
CA THR A 89 4.60 2.02 3.56
C THR A 89 5.90 1.24 3.71
N ILE A 90 6.58 0.94 2.61
CA ILE A 90 7.90 0.28 2.63
C ILE A 90 9.00 1.11 3.29
N ASP A 91 8.78 2.42 3.47
CA ASP A 91 9.73 3.34 4.09
C ASP A 91 9.73 3.23 5.62
N LEU A 92 8.69 2.67 6.21
CA LEU A 92 8.58 2.52 7.66
C LEU A 92 9.66 1.58 8.21
N MET A 93 9.93 0.45 7.54
CA MET A 93 10.94 -0.50 8.00
C MET A 93 12.35 0.13 8.10
N PRO A 94 12.91 0.74 7.04
CA PRO A 94 14.22 1.38 7.15
C PRO A 94 14.23 2.54 8.14
N THR A 95 13.12 3.27 8.29
CA THR A 95 12.98 4.33 9.29
C THR A 95 13.11 3.78 10.70
N PHE A 96 12.40 2.71 11.03
CA PHE A 96 12.50 2.10 12.36
C PHE A 96 13.89 1.52 12.65
N LEU A 97 14.50 0.88 11.66
CA LEU A 97 15.87 0.37 11.83
C LEU A 97 16.85 1.52 12.14
N GLU A 98 16.75 2.62 11.39
CA GLU A 98 17.63 3.78 11.59
C GLU A 98 17.37 4.48 12.93
N LEU A 99 16.11 4.64 13.36
CA LEU A 99 15.75 5.17 14.67
C LEU A 99 16.35 4.36 15.81
N HIS A 100 16.53 3.05 15.64
CA HIS A 100 17.15 2.15 16.60
C HIS A 100 18.68 1.97 16.39
N GLY A 101 19.29 2.75 15.50
CA GLY A 101 20.72 2.63 15.18
C GLY A 101 21.12 1.30 14.55
N LEU A 102 20.16 0.60 13.92
CA LEU A 102 20.38 -0.67 13.27
C LEU A 102 20.67 -0.50 11.77
N PRO A 103 21.54 -1.32 11.20
CA PRO A 103 21.86 -1.23 9.77
C PRO A 103 20.67 -1.64 8.91
N VAL A 104 20.40 -0.87 7.86
CA VAL A 104 19.41 -1.22 6.86
C VAL A 104 20.00 -2.21 5.87
N SER A 105 19.36 -3.35 5.67
CA SER A 105 19.77 -4.34 4.69
C SER A 105 19.66 -3.79 3.27
N ARG A 106 20.64 -4.11 2.40
CA ARG A 106 20.60 -3.79 0.97
C ARG A 106 19.42 -4.38 0.19
N ASN A 107 18.71 -5.34 0.77
CA ASN A 107 17.50 -5.92 0.18
C ASN A 107 16.23 -5.12 0.50
N VAL A 108 16.32 -4.10 1.35
CA VAL A 108 15.22 -3.18 1.65
C VAL A 108 15.15 -2.15 0.53
N THR A 109 14.00 -2.02 -0.09
CA THR A 109 13.76 -1.09 -1.21
C THR A 109 13.14 0.24 -0.77
N GLY A 110 12.62 0.30 0.47
CA GLY A 110 12.16 1.55 1.10
C GLY A 110 13.33 2.47 1.46
N GLN A 111 13.01 3.72 1.69
CA GLN A 111 13.96 4.77 2.10
C GLN A 111 13.54 5.31 3.47
N SER A 112 14.51 5.56 4.35
CA SER A 112 14.22 6.14 5.66
C SER A 112 13.56 7.51 5.54
N LEU A 113 12.57 7.74 6.40
CA LEU A 113 11.88 9.02 6.51
C LEU A 113 12.65 10.03 7.38
N LEU A 114 13.70 9.62 8.08
CA LEU A 114 14.47 10.50 8.98
C LEU A 114 14.96 11.79 8.30
N PRO A 115 15.50 11.76 7.08
CA PRO A 115 15.92 13.00 6.40
C PRO A 115 14.77 13.98 6.18
N LEU A 116 13.55 13.51 5.99
CA LEU A 116 12.35 14.35 5.90
C LEU A 116 11.95 14.91 7.28
N LEU A 117 11.94 14.05 8.30
CA LEU A 117 11.54 14.39 9.66
C LEU A 117 12.50 15.37 10.33
N THR A 118 13.79 15.32 9.97
CA THR A 118 14.83 16.24 10.48
C THR A 118 15.03 17.47 9.62
N GLY A 119 14.29 17.63 8.53
CA GLY A 119 14.43 18.75 7.60
C GLY A 119 15.73 18.70 6.75
N GLN A 120 16.51 17.62 6.82
CA GLN A 120 17.74 17.43 6.02
C GLN A 120 17.45 17.25 4.53
N ALA A 121 16.28 16.73 4.19
CA ALA A 121 15.83 16.59 2.81
C ALA A 121 14.39 17.07 2.65
N LYS A 122 14.07 17.60 1.47
CA LYS A 122 12.70 17.96 1.09
C LYS A 122 11.97 16.82 0.36
N SER A 123 12.71 15.81 -0.10
CA SER A 123 12.19 14.67 -0.85
C SER A 123 13.14 13.50 -0.71
N ILE A 124 12.59 12.28 -0.68
CA ILE A 124 13.34 11.01 -0.72
C ILE A 124 13.08 10.25 -2.01
N ARG A 125 12.07 10.62 -2.78
CA ARG A 125 11.76 10.04 -4.09
C ARG A 125 11.00 11.02 -4.97
N SER A 126 11.11 10.83 -6.27
CA SER A 126 10.34 11.58 -7.27
C SER A 126 9.09 10.85 -7.76
N ILE A 127 9.03 9.54 -7.59
CA ILE A 127 7.91 8.68 -8.02
C ILE A 127 7.59 7.68 -6.92
N ALA A 128 6.31 7.52 -6.62
CA ALA A 128 5.79 6.43 -5.81
C ALA A 128 5.05 5.41 -6.69
N LEU A 129 5.21 4.11 -6.37
CA LEU A 129 4.59 3.00 -7.08
C LEU A 129 3.66 2.24 -6.14
N TYR A 130 2.47 1.90 -6.62
CA TYR A 130 1.52 1.10 -5.87
C TYR A 130 0.60 0.32 -6.81
N GLY A 131 -0.06 -0.70 -6.31
CA GLY A 131 -0.90 -1.53 -7.15
C GLY A 131 -1.25 -2.86 -6.50
N ILE A 132 -1.72 -3.80 -7.31
CA ILE A 132 -2.12 -5.14 -6.86
C ILE A 132 -1.59 -6.21 -7.81
N PHE A 133 -1.24 -7.35 -7.24
CA PHE A 133 -0.84 -8.54 -8.00
C PHE A 133 -1.89 -8.89 -9.07
N GLY A 134 -1.43 -8.99 -10.31
CA GLY A 134 -2.27 -9.32 -11.46
C GLY A 134 -3.22 -8.21 -11.93
N GLY A 135 -3.12 -7.02 -11.36
CA GLY A 135 -3.94 -5.86 -11.70
C GLY A 135 -3.13 -4.66 -12.19
N ALA A 136 -3.64 -3.47 -11.89
CA ALA A 136 -2.95 -2.23 -12.22
C ALA A 136 -1.69 -2.03 -11.41
N ILE A 137 -0.70 -1.38 -12.02
CA ILE A 137 0.42 -0.74 -11.33
C ILE A 137 0.28 0.75 -11.59
N ASN A 138 0.18 1.51 -10.51
CA ASN A 138 0.08 2.95 -10.55
C ASN A 138 1.43 3.59 -10.25
N ALA A 139 1.67 4.72 -10.88
CA ALA A 139 2.82 5.58 -10.58
C ALA A 139 2.33 7.01 -10.34
N THR A 140 2.87 7.67 -9.33
CA THR A 140 2.56 9.09 -9.07
C THR A 140 3.82 9.88 -8.74
N ASP A 141 3.86 11.13 -9.21
CA ASP A 141 4.86 12.14 -8.82
C ASP A 141 4.29 13.13 -7.77
N GLY A 142 3.06 12.87 -7.28
CA GLY A 142 2.32 13.73 -6.36
C GLY A 142 1.35 14.67 -7.04
N ARG A 143 1.55 14.99 -8.33
CA ARG A 143 0.60 15.74 -9.16
C ARG A 143 -0.12 14.85 -10.16
N TYR A 144 0.63 14.07 -10.90
CA TYR A 144 0.06 13.14 -11.88
C TYR A 144 0.00 11.75 -11.30
N THR A 145 -1.10 11.02 -11.58
CA THR A 145 -1.21 9.60 -11.27
C THR A 145 -1.52 8.83 -12.54
N TYR A 146 -0.60 7.93 -12.89
CA TYR A 146 -0.71 7.05 -14.05
C TYR A 146 -1.15 5.67 -13.62
N PHE A 147 -2.28 5.21 -14.13
CA PHE A 147 -2.83 3.87 -13.91
C PHE A 147 -2.49 3.02 -15.12
N ARG A 148 -1.53 2.12 -14.95
CA ARG A 148 -1.13 1.19 -16.01
C ARG A 148 -1.78 -0.17 -15.78
N TYR A 149 -2.61 -0.57 -16.72
CA TYR A 149 -3.19 -1.90 -16.76
C TYR A 149 -2.43 -2.80 -17.72
N PRO A 150 -2.37 -4.14 -17.47
CA PRO A 150 -1.89 -5.10 -18.45
C PRO A 150 -2.70 -5.01 -19.73
N ALA A 151 -2.04 -5.21 -20.88
CA ALA A 151 -2.69 -5.16 -22.18
C ALA A 151 -3.82 -6.20 -22.33
N ALA A 152 -3.71 -7.32 -21.63
CA ALA A 152 -4.71 -8.39 -21.59
C ALA A 152 -4.87 -8.92 -20.16
N MET A 153 -5.82 -8.38 -19.42
CA MET A 153 -6.08 -8.78 -18.02
C MET A 153 -6.39 -10.28 -17.87
N ASN A 154 -6.94 -10.92 -18.91
CA ASN A 154 -7.35 -12.32 -18.88
C ASN A 154 -6.25 -13.31 -19.31
N HIS A 155 -5.13 -12.81 -19.85
CA HIS A 155 -4.09 -13.63 -20.49
C HIS A 155 -2.70 -13.31 -19.98
N GLN A 156 -2.56 -13.00 -18.68
CA GLN A 156 -1.28 -12.77 -18.08
C GLN A 156 -0.66 -14.09 -17.61
N ASP A 157 0.61 -14.30 -17.94
CA ASP A 157 1.42 -15.35 -17.34
C ASP A 157 1.91 -14.83 -15.98
N LEU A 158 1.15 -15.15 -14.94
CA LEU A 158 1.46 -14.78 -13.58
C LEU A 158 1.87 -16.02 -12.80
N PHE A 159 2.85 -15.81 -11.92
CA PHE A 159 3.35 -16.83 -11.02
C PHE A 159 3.26 -16.36 -9.58
N GLU A 160 2.91 -17.27 -8.69
CA GLU A 160 3.07 -17.11 -7.26
C GLU A 160 4.40 -17.73 -6.84
N TYR A 161 5.12 -17.07 -5.95
CA TYR A 161 6.38 -17.56 -5.41
C TYR A 161 6.27 -17.69 -3.90
N THR A 162 6.59 -18.86 -3.36
CA THR A 162 6.40 -19.11 -1.94
C THR A 162 7.43 -20.08 -1.36
N LEU A 163 7.72 -19.90 -0.07
CA LEU A 163 8.41 -20.88 0.76
C LEU A 163 7.43 -21.77 1.53
N MET A 164 6.13 -21.42 1.52
CA MET A 164 5.09 -22.18 2.18
C MET A 164 4.17 -22.82 1.12
N PRO A 165 3.83 -24.11 1.25
CA PRO A 165 2.98 -24.81 0.30
C PRO A 165 1.49 -24.49 0.53
N MET A 166 1.14 -23.23 0.73
CA MET A 166 -0.23 -22.80 1.01
C MET A 166 -0.49 -21.34 0.64
N HIS A 167 -1.74 -21.03 0.37
CA HIS A 167 -2.29 -19.68 0.36
C HIS A 167 -2.45 -19.15 1.80
N ASN A 168 -2.81 -17.90 1.98
CA ASN A 168 -2.98 -17.28 3.31
C ASN A 168 -3.97 -18.01 4.23
N ARG A 169 -4.96 -18.71 3.67
CA ARG A 169 -6.06 -19.34 4.42
C ARG A 169 -6.37 -20.77 4.02
N SER A 170 -5.67 -21.33 3.04
CA SER A 170 -5.93 -22.67 2.52
C SER A 170 -4.65 -23.31 1.99
N LEU A 171 -4.61 -24.61 1.95
CA LEU A 171 -3.57 -25.34 1.23
C LEU A 171 -3.73 -25.13 -0.27
N PHE A 172 -2.64 -25.27 -1.01
CA PHE A 172 -2.70 -25.35 -2.46
C PHE A 172 -3.51 -26.57 -2.91
N GLU A 173 -4.26 -26.40 -3.97
CA GLU A 173 -4.93 -27.51 -4.62
C GLU A 173 -3.91 -28.44 -5.32
N ILE A 174 -4.25 -29.71 -5.51
CA ILE A 174 -3.38 -30.69 -6.17
C ILE A 174 -3.00 -30.21 -7.58
N ARG A 175 -3.93 -29.61 -8.31
CA ARG A 175 -3.68 -29.07 -9.66
C ARG A 175 -2.70 -27.87 -9.66
N GLU A 176 -2.65 -27.07 -8.61
CA GLU A 176 -1.68 -25.99 -8.45
C GLU A 176 -0.29 -26.58 -8.22
N LEU A 177 -0.18 -27.54 -7.30
CA LEU A 177 1.07 -28.21 -6.99
C LEU A 177 1.59 -29.08 -8.14
N ALA A 178 0.70 -29.66 -8.96
CA ALA A 178 1.09 -30.45 -10.13
C ALA A 178 1.83 -29.63 -11.20
N SER A 179 1.61 -28.33 -11.23
CA SER A 179 2.29 -27.37 -12.13
C SER A 179 3.39 -26.55 -11.45
N ALA A 180 3.69 -26.85 -10.18
CA ALA A 180 4.70 -26.15 -9.42
C ALA A 180 6.11 -26.59 -9.84
N GLU A 181 7.01 -25.63 -9.92
CA GLU A 181 8.42 -25.87 -10.20
C GLU A 181 9.29 -25.25 -9.09
N LEU A 182 10.49 -25.81 -8.92
CA LEU A 182 11.45 -25.23 -8.00
C LEU A 182 12.22 -24.12 -8.73
N TYR A 183 12.02 -22.88 -8.28
CA TYR A 183 12.71 -21.72 -8.80
C TYR A 183 13.93 -21.39 -7.93
N ARG A 184 15.02 -20.95 -8.54
CA ARG A 184 16.30 -20.64 -7.87
C ARG A 184 16.21 -19.64 -6.71
N GLY A 185 15.05 -19.00 -6.54
CA GLY A 185 14.84 -17.95 -5.54
C GLY A 185 15.31 -16.57 -6.00
N PHE A 186 15.27 -15.65 -5.07
CA PHE A 186 15.60 -14.23 -5.27
C PHE A 186 16.74 -13.82 -4.31
N SER A 187 17.32 -12.66 -4.52
CA SER A 187 18.37 -12.14 -3.63
C SER A 187 17.91 -12.04 -2.18
N PHE A 188 16.64 -11.66 -1.96
CA PHE A 188 16.06 -11.54 -0.61
C PHE A 188 15.72 -12.90 0.03
N THR A 189 15.63 -13.99 -0.74
CA THR A 189 15.49 -15.35 -0.18
C THR A 189 16.84 -15.95 0.24
N LYS A 190 17.93 -15.19 0.11
CA LYS A 190 19.30 -15.58 0.54
C LYS A 190 19.77 -16.91 -0.06
N GLY A 191 19.40 -17.16 -1.30
CA GLY A 191 19.75 -18.41 -2.01
C GLY A 191 18.83 -19.59 -1.75
N ALA A 192 17.84 -19.46 -0.86
CA ALA A 192 16.84 -20.51 -0.70
C ALA A 192 15.95 -20.58 -1.95
N PRO A 193 15.80 -21.79 -2.55
CA PRO A 193 14.87 -21.97 -3.65
C PRO A 193 13.43 -21.80 -3.16
N VAL A 194 12.55 -21.36 -4.05
CA VAL A 194 11.13 -21.15 -3.77
C VAL A 194 10.28 -21.97 -4.73
N LEU A 195 9.08 -22.34 -4.34
CA LEU A 195 8.10 -22.88 -5.27
C LEU A 195 7.62 -21.74 -6.18
N GLN A 196 7.64 -21.97 -7.47
CA GLN A 196 7.03 -21.14 -8.49
C GLN A 196 5.78 -21.87 -8.99
N ILE A 197 4.62 -21.28 -8.82
CA ILE A 197 3.34 -21.87 -9.16
C ILE A 197 2.63 -20.94 -10.15
N PRO A 198 2.24 -21.42 -11.36
CA PRO A 198 1.43 -20.62 -12.26
C PRO A 198 0.11 -20.25 -11.59
N ALA A 199 -0.20 -18.95 -11.51
CA ALA A 199 -1.48 -18.51 -10.95
C ALA A 199 -2.63 -19.00 -11.83
N LEU A 200 -3.56 -19.74 -11.25
CA LEU A 200 -4.69 -20.31 -11.99
C LEU A 200 -5.53 -19.20 -12.64
N LYS A 201 -5.78 -19.33 -13.92
CA LYS A 201 -6.60 -18.37 -14.68
C LYS A 201 -8.00 -18.22 -14.08
N ASP A 202 -8.54 -19.28 -13.50
CA ASP A 202 -9.87 -19.31 -12.89
C ASP A 202 -9.91 -18.65 -11.52
N ALA A 203 -8.82 -18.64 -10.76
CA ALA A 203 -8.72 -17.93 -9.48
C ALA A 203 -8.93 -16.41 -9.63
N LYS A 204 -8.61 -15.87 -10.81
CA LYS A 204 -8.80 -14.47 -11.18
C LYS A 204 -10.25 -14.13 -11.59
N ARG A 205 -11.09 -15.12 -11.78
CA ARG A 205 -12.45 -15.03 -12.33
C ARG A 205 -13.54 -15.36 -11.32
N SER A 206 -13.33 -15.18 -10.03
CA SER A 206 -14.45 -15.31 -9.12
C SER A 206 -15.60 -14.42 -9.63
N PRO A 207 -16.80 -14.96 -9.87
CA PRO A 207 -17.97 -14.18 -10.31
C PRO A 207 -18.32 -13.03 -9.37
N ARG A 208 -17.85 -13.12 -8.11
CA ARG A 208 -17.98 -12.07 -7.08
C ARG A 208 -16.93 -10.97 -7.22
N GLN A 209 -15.99 -11.11 -8.14
CA GLN A 209 -14.82 -10.23 -8.26
C GLN A 209 -14.96 -9.25 -9.39
N GLY A 210 -16.00 -8.66 -9.75
CA GLY A 210 -16.11 -7.66 -10.80
C GLY A 210 -15.00 -7.76 -11.90
N SER A 211 -15.32 -7.51 -13.10
CA SER A 211 -14.37 -7.67 -14.20
C SER A 211 -13.50 -6.42 -14.29
N PHE A 212 -12.19 -6.54 -14.03
CA PHE A 212 -11.21 -5.50 -14.42
C PHE A 212 -11.11 -5.31 -15.96
N VAL A 213 -11.86 -6.07 -16.73
CA VAL A 213 -11.83 -6.09 -18.22
C VAL A 213 -12.16 -4.73 -18.83
N GLN A 214 -12.86 -3.88 -18.09
CA GLN A 214 -13.27 -2.54 -18.58
C GLN A 214 -12.32 -1.43 -18.14
N THR A 215 -11.29 -1.72 -17.35
CA THR A 215 -10.35 -0.72 -16.89
C THR A 215 -9.31 -0.45 -17.97
N GLN A 216 -9.05 0.82 -18.24
CA GLN A 216 -8.10 1.27 -19.25
C GLN A 216 -6.96 2.03 -18.61
N THR A 217 -5.77 1.87 -19.19
CA THR A 217 -4.61 2.71 -18.84
C THR A 217 -4.99 4.18 -19.03
N CYS A 218 -4.77 4.98 -17.99
CA CYS A 218 -5.14 6.39 -17.97
C CYS A 218 -4.22 7.20 -17.05
N LEU A 219 -4.29 8.52 -17.18
CA LEU A 219 -3.56 9.48 -16.39
C LEU A 219 -4.56 10.47 -15.76
N TYR A 220 -4.32 10.84 -14.52
CA TYR A 220 -5.04 11.90 -13.82
C TYR A 220 -4.09 13.03 -13.44
N ASP A 221 -4.54 14.29 -13.53
CA ASP A 221 -3.86 15.45 -12.96
C ASP A 221 -4.56 15.84 -11.66
N LEU A 222 -3.99 15.48 -10.53
CA LEU A 222 -4.57 15.71 -9.21
C LEU A 222 -4.72 17.21 -8.86
N GLN A 223 -4.01 18.09 -9.55
CA GLN A 223 -4.17 19.54 -9.35
C GLN A 223 -5.49 20.06 -9.91
N SER A 224 -5.92 19.55 -11.07
CA SER A 224 -7.15 19.96 -11.74
C SER A 224 -8.33 19.00 -11.50
N ASP A 225 -8.03 17.79 -11.04
CA ASP A 225 -8.98 16.69 -10.80
C ASP A 225 -8.54 15.86 -9.57
N PRO A 226 -8.58 16.44 -8.36
CA PRO A 226 -8.13 15.77 -7.14
C PRO A 226 -8.93 14.51 -6.82
N GLU A 227 -10.19 14.44 -7.27
CA GLU A 227 -11.07 13.29 -7.09
C GLU A 227 -10.94 12.24 -8.20
N GLN A 228 -10.00 12.41 -9.15
CA GLN A 228 -9.73 11.44 -10.22
C GLN A 228 -10.98 10.99 -11.03
N ASN A 229 -11.86 11.93 -11.34
CA ASN A 229 -13.10 11.68 -12.09
C ASN A 229 -12.95 11.86 -13.62
N ARG A 230 -11.90 12.55 -14.08
CA ARG A 230 -11.70 12.97 -15.47
C ARG A 230 -10.33 12.53 -16.00
N PRO A 231 -10.15 11.23 -16.30
CA PRO A 231 -8.87 10.74 -16.78
C PRO A 231 -8.53 11.24 -18.20
N PHE A 232 -7.28 11.55 -18.43
CA PHE A 232 -6.74 11.62 -19.78
C PHE A 232 -6.65 10.20 -20.34
N ARG A 233 -7.43 9.90 -21.37
CA ARG A 233 -7.45 8.59 -22.03
C ARG A 233 -6.68 8.69 -23.35
N ASN A 234 -5.84 7.72 -23.61
CA ASN A 234 -5.19 7.59 -24.90
C ASN A 234 -6.21 7.02 -25.89
N ASN A 235 -6.73 7.85 -26.78
CA ASN A 235 -7.71 7.46 -27.83
C ASN A 235 -6.99 6.76 -29.01
N LYS A 236 -6.07 5.83 -28.73
CA LYS A 236 -5.46 5.01 -29.78
C LYS A 236 -5.95 3.58 -29.71
#